data_30b7bee520c96f0b81108c2afd8af495
#
_entry.id   30b7bee520c96f0b81108c2afd8af495
#
_cell.length_a   1.000
_cell.length_b   1.000
_cell.length_c   1.000
_cell.angle_alpha   90.00
_cell.angle_beta   90.00
_cell.angle_gamma   90.00
#
_symmetry.space_group_name_H-M   'P 1'
#
loop_
_entity.id
_entity.type
_entity.pdbx_description
1 polymer ?
#
loop_
_entity_poly.entity_id
_entity_poly.type
_entity_poly.pdbx_seq_one_letter_code
_entity_poly.pdbx_strand_id
1 'polypeptide(L)'
;FDNLRGSGFAINEATFLNGYLAAGMTETGIVATYTGLILPGATTFFMDGFILGVDYYNEVHGTDVKALGWDIEAQDGLAVGNFESTDDGRNMGESLMDEGADVIMPVAGPVGAGTLAVIEERGAGWIVGVDNDWTVSFANQADFVLASALKNMDKYVYETIEMAMNGEFAGGNYLG
;
A
#
# COMPACT_ATOMS: atom_id res chain seq x y z
N PHE A 1 0.10 28.79 4.74
CA PHE A 1 -0.97 29.54 4.08
C PHE A 1 -2.25 29.40 4.87
N ASP A 2 -2.92 30.52 5.19
CA ASP A 2 -4.12 30.50 6.03
C ASP A 2 -5.35 29.89 5.33
N ASN A 3 -5.29 29.76 4.02
CA ASN A 3 -6.33 29.23 3.15
C ASN A 3 -6.01 27.84 2.57
N LEU A 4 -4.96 27.19 3.08
CA LEU A 4 -4.57 25.84 2.68
C LEU A 4 -4.52 24.92 3.91
N ARG A 5 -5.27 23.85 3.87
CA ARG A 5 -5.25 22.79 4.88
C ARG A 5 -4.75 21.49 4.24
N GLY A 6 -3.55 21.07 4.64
CA GLY A 6 -2.97 19.79 4.23
C GLY A 6 -3.29 18.69 5.23
N SER A 7 -3.40 17.45 4.75
CA SER A 7 -3.51 16.27 5.61
C SER A 7 -2.41 15.26 5.33
N GLY A 8 -1.74 14.83 6.38
CA GLY A 8 -0.96 13.60 6.41
C GLY A 8 -1.76 12.50 7.07
N PHE A 9 -1.49 11.26 6.72
CA PHE A 9 -2.08 10.08 7.34
C PHE A 9 -0.97 9.21 7.92
N ALA A 10 -1.18 8.62 9.12
CA ALA A 10 -0.26 7.67 9.74
C ALA A 10 -0.33 6.30 9.02
N ILE A 11 -0.16 6.34 7.71
CA ILE A 11 -0.38 5.18 6.84
C ILE A 11 0.61 4.05 7.11
N ASN A 12 1.79 4.37 7.60
CA ASN A 12 2.79 3.39 8.05
C ASN A 12 2.27 2.48 9.16
N GLU A 13 1.38 2.95 10.03
CA GLU A 13 0.76 2.11 11.07
C GLU A 13 -0.19 1.07 10.44
N ALA A 14 -1.00 1.49 9.47
CA ALA A 14 -1.89 0.57 8.76
C ALA A 14 -1.11 -0.45 7.93
N THR A 15 -0.06 -0.01 7.22
CA THR A 15 0.75 -0.91 6.41
C THR A 15 1.65 -1.81 7.22
N PHE A 16 2.04 -1.42 8.45
CA PHE A 16 2.68 -2.32 9.40
C PHE A 16 1.79 -3.54 9.71
N LEU A 17 0.51 -3.32 9.98
CA LEU A 17 -0.44 -4.40 10.20
C LEU A 17 -0.63 -5.26 8.95
N ASN A 18 -0.62 -4.65 7.77
CA ASN A 18 -0.72 -5.37 6.50
C ASN A 18 0.53 -6.21 6.21
N GLY A 19 1.74 -5.70 6.50
CA GLY A 19 2.98 -6.46 6.39
C GLY A 19 3.03 -7.66 7.34
N TYR A 20 2.61 -7.45 8.58
CA TYR A 20 2.47 -8.54 9.57
C TYR A 20 1.48 -9.62 9.10
N LEU A 21 0.31 -9.19 8.57
CA LEU A 21 -0.69 -10.11 8.03
C LEU A 21 -0.15 -10.84 6.79
N ALA A 22 0.50 -10.12 5.86
CA ALA A 22 1.08 -10.70 4.66
C ALA A 22 2.11 -11.78 4.99
N ALA A 23 2.98 -11.53 5.98
CA ALA A 23 3.96 -12.49 6.44
C ALA A 23 3.33 -13.75 7.07
N GLY A 24 2.17 -13.60 7.71
CA GLY A 24 1.41 -14.72 8.27
C GLY A 24 0.61 -15.52 7.24
N MET A 25 0.30 -14.93 6.10
CA MET A 25 -0.56 -15.50 5.06
C MET A 25 0.21 -16.06 3.87
N THR A 26 1.46 -15.64 3.66
CA THR A 26 2.27 -16.16 2.56
C THR A 26 2.46 -17.68 2.66
N GLU A 27 2.31 -18.39 1.55
CA GLU A 27 2.57 -19.81 1.43
C GLU A 27 3.99 -20.08 0.89
N THR A 28 4.56 -19.10 0.14
CA THR A 28 5.91 -19.22 -0.43
C THR A 28 7.01 -18.73 0.52
N GLY A 29 6.65 -17.96 1.54
CA GLY A 29 7.58 -17.26 2.40
C GLY A 29 8.16 -15.98 1.75
N ILE A 30 7.58 -15.49 0.65
CA ILE A 30 8.04 -14.31 -0.07
C ILE A 30 6.85 -13.37 -0.29
N VAL A 31 6.98 -12.16 0.23
CA VAL A 31 6.03 -11.06 0.00
C VAL A 31 6.73 -9.92 -0.73
N ALA A 32 6.00 -8.98 -1.31
CA ALA A 32 6.61 -7.90 -2.06
C ALA A 32 5.86 -6.58 -1.94
N THR A 33 6.58 -5.49 -2.16
CA THR A 33 5.99 -4.15 -2.36
C THR A 33 6.75 -3.42 -3.46
N TYR A 34 6.09 -2.49 -4.13
CA TYR A 34 6.69 -1.57 -5.09
C TYR A 34 5.90 -0.27 -5.12
N THR A 35 6.46 0.76 -5.74
CA THR A 35 5.78 2.06 -5.85
C THR A 35 5.65 2.55 -7.28
N GLY A 36 4.75 3.53 -7.48
CA GLY A 36 4.70 4.30 -8.71
C GLY A 36 5.94 5.18 -8.86
N LEU A 37 6.19 6.03 -7.87
CA LEU A 37 7.37 6.89 -7.74
C LEU A 37 7.83 6.88 -6.29
N ILE A 38 9.13 6.95 -6.06
CA ILE A 38 9.69 7.10 -4.70
C ILE A 38 9.47 8.54 -4.25
N LEU A 39 8.49 8.75 -3.38
CA LEU A 39 8.11 10.06 -2.84
C LEU A 39 8.30 10.02 -1.31
N PRO A 40 9.38 10.64 -0.78
CA PRO A 40 9.65 10.64 0.66
C PRO A 40 8.48 11.16 1.50
N GLY A 41 8.11 10.42 2.53
CA GLY A 41 7.00 10.78 3.43
C GLY A 41 5.60 10.57 2.84
N ALA A 42 5.51 10.12 1.59
CA ALA A 42 4.25 9.78 0.94
C ALA A 42 4.20 8.29 0.61
N THR A 43 4.82 7.86 -0.50
CA THR A 43 4.84 6.43 -0.86
C THR A 43 5.79 5.62 0.01
N THR A 44 6.92 6.23 0.46
CA THR A 44 7.88 5.52 1.31
C THR A 44 7.29 5.08 2.65
N PHE A 45 6.37 5.85 3.25
CA PHE A 45 5.71 5.47 4.51
C PHE A 45 4.88 4.19 4.40
N PHE A 46 4.26 3.94 3.25
CA PHE A 46 3.57 2.66 3.03
C PHE A 46 4.55 1.48 3.02
N MET A 47 5.64 1.63 2.28
CA MET A 47 6.61 0.56 2.11
C MET A 47 7.40 0.33 3.40
N ASP A 48 7.81 1.38 4.10
CA ASP A 48 8.47 1.27 5.41
C ASP A 48 7.60 0.51 6.41
N GLY A 49 6.33 0.89 6.54
CA GLY A 49 5.40 0.20 7.43
C GLY A 49 5.27 -1.27 7.07
N PHE A 50 5.12 -1.59 5.79
CA PHE A 50 4.96 -2.97 5.32
C PHE A 50 6.19 -3.83 5.66
N ILE A 51 7.40 -3.36 5.37
CA ILE A 51 8.65 -4.07 5.69
C ILE A 51 8.77 -4.29 7.20
N LEU A 52 8.57 -3.24 8.00
CA LEU A 52 8.63 -3.34 9.47
C LEU A 52 7.60 -4.34 10.03
N GLY A 53 6.43 -4.45 9.40
CA GLY A 53 5.42 -5.44 9.77
C GLY A 53 5.87 -6.87 9.50
N VAL A 54 6.51 -7.11 8.36
CA VAL A 54 7.10 -8.42 8.00
C VAL A 54 8.22 -8.79 8.96
N ASP A 55 9.13 -7.84 9.23
CA ASP A 55 10.25 -8.06 10.13
C ASP A 55 9.79 -8.38 11.57
N TYR A 56 8.77 -7.67 12.03
CA TYR A 56 8.19 -7.93 13.35
C TYR A 56 7.50 -9.30 13.43
N TYR A 57 6.81 -9.72 12.35
CA TYR A 57 6.27 -11.08 12.28
C TYR A 57 7.37 -12.12 12.41
N ASN A 58 8.46 -11.95 11.67
CA ASN A 58 9.62 -12.84 11.73
C ASN A 58 10.23 -12.92 13.15
N GLU A 59 10.38 -11.75 13.80
CA GLU A 59 10.90 -11.68 15.19
C GLU A 59 10.00 -12.44 16.17
N VAL A 60 8.69 -12.21 16.10
CA VAL A 60 7.72 -12.82 17.05
C VAL A 60 7.56 -14.31 16.84
N HIS A 61 7.57 -14.77 15.59
CA HIS A 61 7.25 -16.16 15.23
C HIS A 61 8.50 -17.02 14.92
N GLY A 62 9.69 -16.41 14.86
CA GLY A 62 10.94 -17.12 14.54
C GLY A 62 10.96 -17.62 13.09
N THR A 63 10.33 -16.89 12.18
CA THR A 63 10.27 -17.17 10.73
C THR A 63 11.31 -16.37 9.96
N ASP A 64 11.40 -16.58 8.65
CA ASP A 64 12.34 -15.88 7.75
C ASP A 64 11.64 -15.50 6.42
N VAL A 65 10.43 -14.92 6.53
CA VAL A 65 9.69 -14.38 5.38
C VAL A 65 10.50 -13.26 4.75
N LYS A 66 10.66 -13.34 3.43
CA LYS A 66 11.40 -12.32 2.66
C LYS A 66 10.44 -11.28 2.11
N ALA A 67 10.83 -10.02 2.22
CA ALA A 67 10.11 -8.91 1.58
C ALA A 67 10.95 -8.37 0.43
N LEU A 68 10.40 -8.41 -0.79
CA LEU A 68 11.04 -7.90 -1.99
C LEU A 68 10.58 -6.46 -2.29
N GLY A 69 11.42 -5.73 -3.01
CA GLY A 69 11.04 -4.49 -3.69
C GLY A 69 11.28 -3.21 -2.92
N TRP A 70 11.65 -3.26 -1.65
CA TRP A 70 11.99 -2.07 -0.87
C TRP A 70 13.10 -2.32 0.13
N ASP A 71 14.09 -1.43 0.15
CA ASP A 71 15.14 -1.37 1.17
C ASP A 71 14.90 -0.14 2.08
N ILE A 72 14.49 -0.41 3.31
CA ILE A 72 14.14 0.64 4.28
C ILE A 72 15.35 1.46 4.74
N GLU A 73 16.55 0.86 4.75
CA GLU A 73 17.76 1.58 5.16
C GLU A 73 18.28 2.48 4.04
N ALA A 74 18.26 1.98 2.81
CA ALA A 74 18.65 2.75 1.63
C ALA A 74 17.58 3.77 1.20
N GLN A 75 16.32 3.59 1.63
CA GLN A 75 15.15 4.34 1.16
C GLN A 75 15.04 4.30 -0.37
N ASP A 76 15.25 3.10 -0.94
CA ASP A 76 15.27 2.83 -2.37
C ASP A 76 14.64 1.47 -2.68
N GLY A 77 14.19 1.28 -3.92
CA GLY A 77 13.58 0.02 -4.33
C GLY A 77 12.86 0.08 -5.68
N LEU A 78 11.93 -0.84 -5.86
CA LEU A 78 11.21 -0.98 -7.13
C LEU A 78 10.18 0.14 -7.33
N ALA A 79 10.32 0.85 -8.44
CA ALA A 79 9.39 1.89 -8.87
C ALA A 79 9.09 1.73 -10.37
N VAL A 80 7.82 1.78 -10.75
CA VAL A 80 7.41 1.68 -12.17
C VAL A 80 7.54 2.99 -12.93
N GLY A 81 7.77 4.10 -12.24
CA GLY A 81 8.02 5.41 -12.85
C GLY A 81 6.76 6.25 -13.12
N ASN A 82 5.57 5.75 -12.78
CA ASN A 82 4.29 6.46 -12.99
C ASN A 82 3.19 5.93 -12.05
N PHE A 83 1.99 6.57 -12.11
CA PHE A 83 0.78 6.15 -11.39
C PHE A 83 -0.40 5.87 -12.32
N GLU A 84 -0.17 5.63 -13.60
CA GLU A 84 -1.25 5.57 -14.61
C GLU A 84 -1.28 4.24 -15.38
N SER A 85 -0.12 3.66 -15.69
CA SER A 85 0.01 2.50 -16.57
C SER A 85 -0.29 1.19 -15.84
N THR A 86 -1.45 0.61 -16.09
CA THR A 86 -1.78 -0.75 -15.60
C THR A 86 -0.91 -1.82 -16.24
N ASP A 87 -0.39 -1.59 -17.46
CA ASP A 87 0.54 -2.52 -18.12
C ASP A 87 1.88 -2.61 -17.37
N ASP A 88 2.38 -1.47 -16.83
CA ASP A 88 3.58 -1.48 -16.00
C ASP A 88 3.33 -2.20 -14.67
N GLY A 89 2.15 -2.04 -14.09
CA GLY A 89 1.73 -2.78 -12.91
C GLY A 89 1.63 -4.28 -13.17
N ARG A 90 1.15 -4.66 -14.34
CA ARG A 90 1.12 -6.06 -14.79
C ARG A 90 2.53 -6.64 -14.89
N ASN A 91 3.42 -5.97 -15.61
CA ASN A 91 4.80 -6.42 -15.79
C ASN A 91 5.53 -6.55 -14.43
N MET A 92 5.32 -5.59 -13.51
CA MET A 92 5.89 -5.64 -12.17
C MET A 92 5.31 -6.81 -11.37
N GLY A 93 4.00 -7.01 -11.40
CA GLY A 93 3.33 -8.13 -10.75
C GLY A 93 3.82 -9.48 -11.26
N GLU A 94 3.95 -9.64 -12.58
CA GLU A 94 4.50 -10.85 -13.21
C GLU A 94 5.93 -11.13 -12.72
N SER A 95 6.79 -10.12 -12.72
CA SER A 95 8.18 -10.25 -12.26
C SER A 95 8.26 -10.68 -10.81
N LEU A 96 7.52 -10.02 -9.91
CA LEU A 96 7.55 -10.34 -8.48
C LEU A 96 6.98 -11.74 -8.19
N MET A 97 5.92 -12.14 -8.88
CA MET A 97 5.38 -13.51 -8.73
C MET A 97 6.32 -14.56 -9.33
N ASP A 98 7.07 -14.25 -10.39
CA ASP A 98 8.10 -15.14 -10.94
C ASP A 98 9.31 -15.27 -9.99
N GLU A 99 9.56 -14.27 -9.15
CA GLU A 99 10.53 -14.34 -8.05
C GLU A 99 9.98 -15.06 -6.81
N GLY A 100 8.72 -15.48 -6.85
CA GLY A 100 8.06 -16.28 -5.81
C GLY A 100 7.18 -15.51 -4.85
N ALA A 101 7.01 -14.20 -5.02
CA ALA A 101 6.10 -13.44 -4.17
C ALA A 101 4.64 -13.87 -4.40
N ASP A 102 3.93 -14.19 -3.32
CA ASP A 102 2.52 -14.55 -3.34
C ASP A 102 1.61 -13.56 -2.60
N VAL A 103 2.18 -12.56 -1.94
CA VAL A 103 1.46 -11.40 -1.41
C VAL A 103 2.16 -10.12 -1.86
N ILE A 104 1.44 -9.24 -2.59
CA ILE A 104 2.04 -8.03 -3.17
C ILE A 104 1.24 -6.79 -2.73
N MET A 105 1.94 -5.75 -2.27
CA MET A 105 1.39 -4.44 -1.96
C MET A 105 1.88 -3.39 -2.98
N PRO A 106 1.10 -3.04 -4.01
CA PRO A 106 1.44 -2.02 -5.00
C PRO A 106 1.12 -0.62 -4.47
N VAL A 107 2.11 0.16 -4.10
CA VAL A 107 1.93 1.57 -3.67
C VAL A 107 1.93 2.49 -4.89
N ALA A 108 1.02 2.24 -5.82
CA ALA A 108 1.07 2.83 -7.16
C ALA A 108 -0.31 3.26 -7.71
N GLY A 109 -1.33 3.39 -6.85
CA GLY A 109 -2.68 3.78 -7.27
C GLY A 109 -3.24 2.86 -8.36
N PRO A 110 -3.77 3.40 -9.49
CA PRO A 110 -4.36 2.62 -10.58
C PRO A 110 -3.45 1.56 -11.21
N VAL A 111 -2.13 1.76 -11.16
CA VAL A 111 -1.12 0.80 -11.66
C VAL A 111 -1.28 -0.57 -10.98
N GLY A 112 -1.61 -0.59 -9.70
CA GLY A 112 -1.80 -1.83 -8.93
C GLY A 112 -2.92 -2.74 -9.45
N ALA A 113 -3.87 -2.21 -10.23
CA ALA A 113 -4.88 -3.03 -10.88
C ALA A 113 -4.28 -4.03 -11.89
N GLY A 114 -3.14 -3.67 -12.50
CA GLY A 114 -2.40 -4.59 -13.38
C GLY A 114 -1.84 -5.79 -12.61
N THR A 115 -1.28 -5.57 -11.41
CA THR A 115 -0.82 -6.65 -10.54
C THR A 115 -1.98 -7.55 -10.07
N LEU A 116 -3.11 -6.94 -9.70
CA LEU A 116 -4.31 -7.70 -9.31
C LEU A 116 -4.79 -8.62 -10.45
N ALA A 117 -4.77 -8.12 -11.69
CA ALA A 117 -5.13 -8.92 -12.86
C ALA A 117 -4.21 -10.14 -13.05
N VAL A 118 -2.91 -10.01 -12.80
CA VAL A 118 -1.96 -11.15 -12.86
C VAL A 118 -2.27 -12.17 -11.76
N ILE A 119 -2.54 -11.73 -10.54
CA ILE A 119 -2.89 -12.60 -9.41
C ILE A 119 -4.16 -13.39 -9.76
N GLU A 120 -5.20 -12.74 -10.27
CA GLU A 120 -6.43 -13.38 -10.71
C GLU A 120 -6.18 -14.41 -11.82
N GLU A 121 -5.43 -14.06 -12.87
CA GLU A 121 -5.11 -14.95 -14.00
C GLU A 121 -4.31 -16.18 -13.56
N ARG A 122 -3.40 -16.03 -12.60
CA ARG A 122 -2.64 -17.14 -12.03
C ARG A 122 -3.47 -17.98 -11.06
N GLY A 123 -4.56 -17.42 -10.54
CA GLY A 123 -5.44 -18.07 -9.57
C GLY A 123 -4.75 -18.37 -8.24
N ALA A 124 -3.72 -17.61 -7.90
CA ALA A 124 -2.89 -17.83 -6.70
C ALA A 124 -2.31 -16.50 -6.21
N GLY A 125 -2.17 -16.37 -4.88
CA GLY A 125 -1.63 -15.19 -4.22
C GLY A 125 -2.70 -14.16 -3.87
N TRP A 126 -2.26 -13.08 -3.21
CA TRP A 126 -3.11 -11.99 -2.73
C TRP A 126 -2.49 -10.63 -3.00
N ILE A 127 -3.37 -9.63 -3.09
CA ILE A 127 -2.97 -8.23 -3.15
C ILE A 127 -3.33 -7.52 -1.85
N VAL A 128 -2.48 -6.59 -1.43
CA VAL A 128 -2.80 -5.62 -0.40
C VAL A 128 -3.12 -4.28 -1.08
N GLY A 129 -4.37 -3.86 -0.98
CA GLY A 129 -4.84 -2.60 -1.56
C GLY A 129 -4.30 -1.38 -0.81
N VAL A 130 -4.31 -0.22 -1.48
CA VAL A 130 -3.87 1.06 -0.92
C VAL A 130 -4.92 2.15 -1.12
N ASP A 131 -4.92 3.13 -0.23
CA ASP A 131 -5.75 4.33 -0.22
C ASP A 131 -7.24 4.10 0.08
N ASN A 132 -7.88 3.14 -0.53
CA ASN A 132 -9.29 2.79 -0.36
C ASN A 132 -9.49 1.27 -0.21
N ASP A 133 -10.73 0.85 0.06
CA ASP A 133 -11.07 -0.56 0.16
C ASP A 133 -11.14 -1.22 -1.23
N TRP A 134 -10.17 -2.07 -1.52
CA TRP A 134 -10.09 -2.77 -2.80
C TRP A 134 -11.12 -3.88 -2.95
N THR A 135 -11.69 -4.39 -1.86
CA THR A 135 -12.82 -5.34 -1.95
C THR A 135 -14.07 -4.68 -2.52
N VAL A 136 -14.19 -3.35 -2.37
CA VAL A 136 -15.26 -2.54 -2.94
C VAL A 136 -14.89 -2.05 -4.34
N SER A 137 -13.67 -1.52 -4.50
CA SER A 137 -13.22 -0.95 -5.79
C SER A 137 -13.05 -2.01 -6.86
N PHE A 138 -12.68 -3.24 -6.48
CA PHE A 138 -12.48 -4.40 -7.35
C PHE A 138 -13.36 -5.57 -6.89
N ALA A 139 -14.67 -5.33 -6.75
CA ALA A 139 -15.62 -6.27 -6.17
C ALA A 139 -15.66 -7.65 -6.87
N ASN A 140 -15.37 -7.71 -8.17
CA ASN A 140 -15.30 -8.97 -8.91
C ASN A 140 -14.02 -9.78 -8.60
N GLN A 141 -13.01 -9.16 -8.01
CA GLN A 141 -11.72 -9.74 -7.67
C GLN A 141 -11.47 -9.70 -6.16
N ALA A 142 -12.52 -9.48 -5.37
CA ALA A 142 -12.42 -9.33 -3.90
C ALA A 142 -11.78 -10.54 -3.21
N ASP A 143 -11.91 -11.74 -3.78
CA ASP A 143 -11.32 -12.97 -3.24
C ASP A 143 -9.79 -12.98 -3.29
N PHE A 144 -9.18 -12.11 -4.10
CA PHE A 144 -7.72 -11.93 -4.19
C PHE A 144 -7.21 -10.76 -3.35
N VAL A 145 -8.08 -10.02 -2.67
CA VAL A 145 -7.71 -8.90 -1.80
C VAL A 145 -7.56 -9.38 -0.37
N LEU A 146 -6.32 -9.42 0.12
CA LEU A 146 -6.02 -9.82 1.49
C LEU A 146 -6.46 -8.78 2.52
N ALA A 147 -6.12 -7.53 2.26
CA ALA A 147 -6.43 -6.38 3.09
C ALA A 147 -6.26 -5.09 2.27
N SER A 148 -6.60 -3.94 2.86
CA SER A 148 -6.33 -2.63 2.26
C SER A 148 -5.86 -1.64 3.32
N ALA A 149 -4.81 -0.87 3.02
CA ALA A 149 -4.36 0.26 3.83
C ALA A 149 -5.19 1.50 3.48
N LEU A 150 -6.13 1.86 4.32
CA LEU A 150 -7.10 2.92 4.06
C LEU A 150 -6.56 4.29 4.50
N LYS A 151 -6.85 5.31 3.70
CA LYS A 151 -6.80 6.71 4.11
C LYS A 151 -8.23 7.23 4.23
N ASN A 152 -8.63 7.71 5.40
CA ASN A 152 -9.97 8.28 5.65
C ASN A 152 -10.11 9.69 5.04
N MET A 153 -9.84 9.80 3.73
CA MET A 153 -9.86 11.08 3.00
C MET A 153 -11.25 11.69 2.94
N ASP A 154 -12.27 10.89 2.82
CA ASP A 154 -13.69 11.29 2.82
C ASP A 154 -14.04 11.98 4.13
N LYS A 155 -13.71 11.40 5.27
CA LYS A 155 -13.90 11.98 6.58
C LYS A 155 -13.16 13.31 6.72
N TYR A 156 -11.88 13.34 6.32
CA TYR A 156 -11.08 14.56 6.40
C TYR A 156 -11.65 15.71 5.55
N VAL A 157 -12.10 15.40 4.33
CA VAL A 157 -12.75 16.39 3.45
C VAL A 157 -14.06 16.89 4.05
N TYR A 158 -14.88 15.97 4.55
CA TYR A 158 -16.15 16.31 5.20
C TYR A 158 -15.93 17.25 6.39
N GLU A 159 -15.05 16.90 7.32
CA GLU A 159 -14.76 17.72 8.50
C GLU A 159 -14.17 19.10 8.11
N THR A 160 -13.33 19.14 7.08
CA THR A 160 -12.77 20.41 6.58
C THR A 160 -13.84 21.34 6.01
N ILE A 161 -14.82 20.78 5.28
CA ILE A 161 -15.97 21.54 4.76
C ILE A 161 -16.84 22.06 5.92
N GLU A 162 -17.14 21.21 6.90
CA GLU A 162 -17.92 21.58 8.08
C GLU A 162 -17.26 22.73 8.86
N MET A 163 -15.94 22.64 9.09
CA MET A 163 -15.18 23.72 9.72
C MET A 163 -15.27 25.02 8.92
N ALA A 164 -15.20 24.95 7.58
CA ALA A 164 -15.32 26.13 6.73
C ALA A 164 -16.73 26.75 6.80
N MET A 165 -17.78 25.93 6.84
CA MET A 165 -19.18 26.38 6.98
C MET A 165 -19.43 27.05 8.33
N ASN A 166 -18.79 26.58 9.40
CA ASN A 166 -18.91 27.13 10.75
C ASN A 166 -18.03 28.36 11.00
N GLY A 167 -17.17 28.76 10.03
CA GLY A 167 -16.23 29.85 10.20
C GLY A 167 -15.01 29.48 11.08
N GLU A 168 -14.75 28.19 11.27
CA GLU A 168 -13.69 27.62 12.10
C GLU A 168 -12.50 27.12 11.27
N PHE A 169 -12.51 27.34 9.95
CA PHE A 169 -11.44 26.89 9.07
C PHE A 169 -10.10 27.46 9.50
N ALA A 170 -9.14 26.57 9.68
CA ALA A 170 -7.74 26.92 9.96
C ALA A 170 -6.82 26.24 8.94
N GLY A 171 -5.95 27.03 8.33
CA GLY A 171 -4.88 26.50 7.48
C GLY A 171 -3.80 25.79 8.29
N GLY A 172 -2.94 25.06 7.60
CA GLY A 172 -1.84 24.30 8.20
C GLY A 172 -1.80 22.83 7.77
N ASN A 173 -0.86 22.07 8.32
CA ASN A 173 -0.76 20.63 8.08
C ASN A 173 -1.22 19.87 9.33
N TYR A 174 -2.04 18.86 9.11
CA TYR A 174 -2.62 18.02 10.15
C TYR A 174 -2.32 16.56 9.85
N LEU A 175 -2.08 15.79 10.90
CA LEU A 175 -1.98 14.34 10.83
C LEU A 175 -3.35 13.77 11.21
N GLY A 176 -3.94 12.97 10.31
CA GLY A 176 -5.24 12.30 10.49
C GLY A 176 -5.08 10.82 10.76
#